data_8df7ee9fcde04a5341ec68b46ae9c52e
#
_entry.id   8df7ee9fcde04a5341ec68b46ae9c52e
#
_cell.length_a   1.000
_cell.length_b   1.000
_cell.length_c   1.000
_cell.angle_alpha   90.00
_cell.angle_beta   90.00
_cell.angle_gamma   90.00
#
_symmetry.space_group_name_H-M   'P 1'
#
loop_
_entity.id
_entity.type
_entity.pdbx_description
1 polymer ?
#
loop_
_entity_poly.entity_id
_entity_poly.type
_entity_poly.pdbx_seq_one_letter_code
_entity_poly.pdbx_strand_id
1 'polypeptide(L)'
;MVDLSDISILENDEVNDFIYINRDGWNTPPESSEDFLIEINKEASIAARFYYNKSSSVNILLFHANAEIPIDYDGLKQDFFSMNVNLFVASYRGYGNGTGKPTIVNSLTDSEIIYNYFKQILSAKNATGPIIIMGKAIGSLSALFVAANHIEETSGIITESSFSGPIYCAEISGLKLSETQKTQLANFGQTLASSVTLPALLIHGERDFMIPISEAENLYGHLGSQSKDIITIPDADHGNLVILGEEYYWWAIEEFIYTNCNMSSY
;
A
#
# COMPACT_ATOMS: atom_id res chain seq x y z
N MET A 1 -18.38 0.77 -5.44
CA MET A 1 -17.41 1.81 -5.02
C MET A 1 -17.77 2.23 -3.60
N VAL A 2 -16.83 2.23 -2.67
CA VAL A 2 -17.04 2.65 -1.28
C VAL A 2 -17.24 4.17 -1.24
N ASP A 3 -18.23 4.65 -0.47
CA ASP A 3 -18.56 6.08 -0.40
C ASP A 3 -17.57 6.79 0.56
N LEU A 4 -16.78 7.72 0.02
CA LEU A 4 -15.81 8.48 0.81
C LEU A 4 -16.43 9.56 1.70
N SER A 5 -17.72 9.88 1.54
CA SER A 5 -18.40 10.85 2.40
C SER A 5 -18.42 10.43 3.87
N ASP A 6 -18.42 9.11 4.13
CA ASP A 6 -18.40 8.53 5.47
C ASP A 6 -17.12 8.83 6.27
N ILE A 7 -16.01 9.17 5.58
CA ILE A 7 -14.73 9.49 6.20
C ILE A 7 -14.35 10.97 6.10
N SER A 8 -15.26 11.85 5.68
CA SER A 8 -15.00 13.29 5.52
C SER A 8 -14.57 13.98 6.83
N ILE A 9 -14.90 13.42 7.99
CA ILE A 9 -14.41 13.88 9.29
C ILE A 9 -12.88 13.83 9.41
N LEU A 10 -12.21 13.00 8.60
CA LEU A 10 -10.77 12.87 8.53
C LEU A 10 -10.09 13.90 7.61
N GLU A 11 -10.87 14.79 6.97
CA GLU A 11 -10.34 16.01 6.36
C GLU A 11 -10.02 17.07 7.43
N ASN A 12 -9.36 16.65 8.47
CA ASN A 12 -8.98 17.45 9.64
C ASN A 12 -7.46 17.63 9.62
N ASP A 13 -7.00 18.88 9.64
CA ASP A 13 -5.57 19.20 9.54
C ASP A 13 -4.76 18.59 10.68
N GLU A 14 -5.27 18.61 11.93
CA GLU A 14 -4.56 18.04 13.08
C GLU A 14 -4.35 16.52 12.92
N VAL A 15 -5.35 15.80 12.40
CA VAL A 15 -5.25 14.37 12.10
C VAL A 15 -4.22 14.14 11.00
N ASN A 16 -4.32 14.87 9.90
CA ASN A 16 -3.46 14.64 8.73
C ASN A 16 -2.01 15.05 9.00
N ASP A 17 -1.77 16.13 9.75
CA ASP A 17 -0.42 16.53 10.16
C ASP A 17 0.21 15.55 11.17
N PHE A 18 -0.60 14.81 11.93
CA PHE A 18 -0.14 13.73 12.80
C PHE A 18 0.19 12.46 12.00
N ILE A 19 -0.67 12.10 11.04
CA ILE A 19 -0.55 10.86 10.26
C ILE A 19 0.53 10.97 9.18
N TYR A 20 0.64 12.11 8.49
CA TYR A 20 1.58 12.29 7.38
C TYR A 20 2.77 13.14 7.78
N ILE A 21 3.90 12.50 8.00
CA ILE A 21 5.18 13.17 8.21
C ILE A 21 5.88 13.29 6.87
N ASN A 22 5.70 14.45 6.23
CA ASN A 22 6.31 14.73 4.94
C ASN A 22 7.83 14.55 5.01
N ARG A 23 8.37 13.94 3.95
CA ARG A 23 9.81 13.76 3.79
C ARG A 23 10.24 14.20 2.40
N ASP A 24 11.14 15.15 2.37
CA ASP A 24 11.81 15.62 1.16
C ASP A 24 12.98 14.68 0.80
N GLY A 25 13.44 14.79 -0.42
CA GLY A 25 14.62 14.10 -0.90
C GLY A 25 14.34 13.30 -2.16
N TRP A 26 15.33 13.32 -3.05
CA TRP A 26 15.31 12.57 -4.29
C TRP A 26 16.74 12.37 -4.77
N ASN A 27 16.99 11.28 -5.47
CA ASN A 27 18.28 10.97 -6.06
C ASN A 27 18.11 10.58 -7.54
N THR A 28 19.22 10.47 -8.25
CA THR A 28 19.20 9.91 -9.61
C THR A 28 18.72 8.46 -9.57
N PRO A 29 17.75 8.07 -10.41
CA PRO A 29 17.25 6.70 -10.44
C PRO A 29 18.38 5.71 -10.75
N PRO A 30 18.48 4.59 -10.02
CA PRO A 30 19.44 3.56 -10.31
C PRO A 30 19.14 2.88 -11.66
N GLU A 31 20.11 2.12 -12.18
CA GLU A 31 19.92 1.33 -13.41
C GLU A 31 18.62 0.51 -13.34
N SER A 32 17.93 0.39 -14.47
CA SER A 32 16.64 -0.28 -14.60
C SER A 32 15.52 0.34 -13.76
N SER A 33 15.61 1.64 -13.48
CA SER A 33 14.50 2.38 -12.86
C SER A 33 14.26 3.72 -13.56
N GLU A 34 13.05 4.25 -13.39
CA GLU A 34 12.57 5.48 -14.00
C GLU A 34 11.66 6.23 -13.03
N ASP A 35 11.81 7.55 -13.00
CA ASP A 35 11.03 8.43 -12.13
C ASP A 35 9.85 9.04 -12.88
N PHE A 36 8.75 9.21 -12.16
CA PHE A 36 7.52 9.80 -12.67
C PHE A 36 7.01 10.88 -11.71
N LEU A 37 6.39 11.91 -12.27
CA LEU A 37 5.63 12.89 -11.54
C LEU A 37 4.20 12.84 -12.07
N ILE A 38 3.29 12.32 -11.26
CA ILE A 38 1.89 12.10 -11.62
C ILE A 38 1.12 13.36 -11.26
N GLU A 39 0.64 14.09 -12.25
CA GLU A 39 -0.23 15.25 -12.02
C GLU A 39 -1.59 14.80 -11.51
N ILE A 40 -1.95 15.24 -10.31
CA ILE A 40 -3.28 15.02 -9.72
C ILE A 40 -4.22 16.18 -10.12
N ASN A 41 -3.72 17.39 -9.96
CA ASN A 41 -4.39 18.62 -10.36
C ASN A 41 -3.35 19.76 -10.48
N LYS A 42 -3.80 21.00 -10.65
CA LYS A 42 -2.90 22.18 -10.82
C LYS A 42 -2.02 22.47 -9.59
N GLU A 43 -2.38 21.96 -8.41
CA GLU A 43 -1.74 22.28 -7.14
C GLU A 43 -1.00 21.08 -6.55
N ALA A 44 -1.29 19.86 -7.03
CA ALA A 44 -0.78 18.63 -6.44
C ALA A 44 -0.25 17.66 -7.50
N SER A 45 0.91 17.11 -7.21
CA SER A 45 1.54 16.03 -7.95
C SER A 45 2.12 14.98 -7.01
N ILE A 46 2.24 13.75 -7.49
CA ILE A 46 2.76 12.63 -6.73
C ILE A 46 4.00 12.09 -7.40
N ALA A 47 5.09 11.99 -6.65
CA ALA A 47 6.33 11.37 -7.09
C ALA A 47 6.20 9.84 -7.07
N ALA A 48 6.74 9.18 -8.08
CA ALA A 48 6.79 7.72 -8.15
C ALA A 48 8.09 7.26 -8.79
N ARG A 49 8.52 6.04 -8.45
CA ARG A 49 9.67 5.35 -9.07
C ARG A 49 9.27 3.96 -9.52
N PHE A 50 9.58 3.63 -10.75
CA PHE A 50 9.36 2.31 -11.31
C PHE A 50 10.68 1.58 -11.49
N TYR A 51 10.84 0.49 -10.78
CA TYR A 51 11.93 -0.47 -10.93
C TYR A 51 11.46 -1.55 -11.91
N TYR A 52 12.03 -1.55 -13.11
CA TYR A 52 11.58 -2.41 -14.21
C TYR A 52 12.58 -3.54 -14.47
N ASN A 53 12.16 -4.77 -14.21
CA ASN A 53 12.93 -5.98 -14.44
C ASN A 53 12.74 -6.46 -15.90
N LYS A 54 11.54 -6.92 -16.24
CA LYS A 54 11.21 -7.40 -17.60
C LYS A 54 9.70 -7.41 -17.85
N SER A 55 9.32 -7.52 -19.13
CA SER A 55 7.91 -7.45 -19.54
C SER A 55 7.01 -8.55 -18.97
N SER A 56 7.53 -9.73 -18.71
CA SER A 56 6.78 -10.88 -18.17
C SER A 56 6.76 -10.94 -16.65
N SER A 57 7.46 -10.03 -15.95
CA SER A 57 7.47 -10.00 -14.49
C SER A 57 6.08 -9.64 -13.93
N VAL A 58 5.79 -10.12 -12.73
CA VAL A 58 4.67 -9.63 -11.92
C VAL A 58 4.86 -8.15 -11.65
N ASN A 59 3.80 -7.38 -11.70
CA ASN A 59 3.82 -5.94 -11.53
C ASN A 59 3.22 -5.59 -10.17
N ILE A 60 4.04 -5.10 -9.24
CA ILE A 60 3.57 -4.64 -7.93
C ILE A 60 3.44 -3.11 -7.94
N LEU A 61 2.23 -2.63 -7.64
CA LEU A 61 2.00 -1.23 -7.25
C LEU A 61 2.04 -1.13 -5.73
N LEU A 62 3.02 -0.41 -5.21
CA LEU A 62 3.26 -0.25 -3.78
C LEU A 62 2.94 1.17 -3.31
N PHE A 63 2.09 1.27 -2.28
CA PHE A 63 1.83 2.46 -1.49
C PHE A 63 2.61 2.33 -0.18
N HIS A 64 3.60 3.18 0.01
CA HIS A 64 4.58 3.07 1.09
C HIS A 64 4.05 3.53 2.46
N ALA A 65 4.79 3.24 3.52
CA ALA A 65 4.49 3.68 4.87
C ALA A 65 4.74 5.20 5.05
N ASN A 66 4.24 5.74 6.17
CA ASN A 66 4.53 7.12 6.55
C ASN A 66 6.05 7.35 6.67
N ALA A 67 6.49 8.56 6.32
CA ALA A 67 7.89 8.97 6.31
C ALA A 67 8.84 8.18 5.38
N GLU A 68 8.32 7.24 4.57
CA GLU A 68 9.04 6.65 3.45
C GLU A 68 8.85 7.49 2.18
N ILE A 69 9.73 7.30 1.21
CA ILE A 69 9.62 7.84 -0.15
C ILE A 69 10.13 6.79 -1.16
N PRO A 70 9.78 6.88 -2.44
CA PRO A 70 10.13 5.85 -3.43
C PRO A 70 11.61 5.48 -3.51
N ILE A 71 12.53 6.41 -3.23
CA ILE A 71 13.98 6.14 -3.28
C ILE A 71 14.47 5.20 -2.16
N ASP A 72 13.70 5.01 -1.09
CA ASP A 72 14.08 4.09 -0.01
C ASP A 72 14.08 2.64 -0.46
N TYR A 73 13.40 2.36 -1.57
CA TYR A 73 13.30 1.04 -2.18
C TYR A 73 14.45 0.71 -3.14
N ASP A 74 15.40 1.66 -3.38
CA ASP A 74 16.57 1.43 -4.23
C ASP A 74 17.40 0.23 -3.74
N GLY A 75 17.54 0.09 -2.42
CA GLY A 75 18.26 -1.03 -1.79
C GLY A 75 17.56 -2.38 -1.92
N LEU A 76 16.23 -2.39 -2.03
CA LEU A 76 15.41 -3.61 -2.09
C LEU A 76 15.13 -4.06 -3.54
N LYS A 77 15.57 -3.29 -4.53
CA LYS A 77 15.32 -3.57 -5.94
C LYS A 77 15.72 -4.99 -6.35
N GLN A 78 16.87 -5.46 -5.89
CA GLN A 78 17.39 -6.78 -6.30
C GLN A 78 16.56 -7.92 -5.69
N ASP A 79 16.03 -7.75 -4.50
CA ASP A 79 15.16 -8.75 -3.86
C ASP A 79 13.88 -8.91 -4.69
N PHE A 80 13.24 -7.81 -5.10
CA PHE A 80 12.08 -7.85 -6.00
C PHE A 80 12.43 -8.45 -7.37
N PHE A 81 13.58 -8.11 -7.93
CA PHE A 81 14.01 -8.63 -9.23
C PHE A 81 14.29 -10.13 -9.21
N SER A 82 14.81 -10.66 -8.10
CA SER A 82 15.04 -12.11 -7.93
C SER A 82 13.74 -12.91 -7.97
N MET A 83 12.64 -12.33 -7.47
CA MET A 83 11.28 -12.90 -7.53
C MET A 83 10.57 -12.64 -8.88
N ASN A 84 11.26 -12.12 -9.90
CA ASN A 84 10.65 -11.69 -11.17
C ASN A 84 9.55 -10.63 -11.01
N VAL A 85 9.76 -9.62 -10.19
CA VAL A 85 8.84 -8.52 -9.93
C VAL A 85 9.34 -7.23 -10.58
N ASN A 86 8.44 -6.49 -11.23
CA ASN A 86 8.54 -5.07 -11.50
C ASN A 86 7.87 -4.34 -10.32
N LEU A 87 8.53 -3.34 -9.74
CA LEU A 87 8.03 -2.63 -8.57
C LEU A 87 7.78 -1.16 -8.91
N PHE A 88 6.53 -0.70 -8.81
CA PHE A 88 6.15 0.70 -8.92
C PHE A 88 5.81 1.24 -7.54
N VAL A 89 6.63 2.13 -7.00
CA VAL A 89 6.41 2.75 -5.70
C VAL A 89 5.84 4.14 -5.90
N ALA A 90 4.63 4.35 -5.44
CA ALA A 90 3.95 5.64 -5.48
C ALA A 90 3.95 6.31 -4.10
N SER A 91 4.20 7.61 -4.10
CA SER A 91 4.24 8.42 -2.90
C SER A 91 2.87 9.09 -2.60
N TYR A 92 2.88 10.09 -1.74
CA TYR A 92 1.74 10.94 -1.42
C TYR A 92 2.00 12.36 -1.89
N ARG A 93 0.95 13.21 -1.92
CA ARG A 93 1.11 14.64 -2.18
C ARG A 93 2.17 15.23 -1.26
N GLY A 94 3.07 16.03 -1.80
CA GLY A 94 4.12 16.73 -1.05
C GLY A 94 5.27 15.88 -0.55
N TYR A 95 5.30 14.57 -0.80
CA TYR A 95 6.45 13.70 -0.47
C TYR A 95 7.45 13.64 -1.62
N GLY A 96 8.73 13.53 -1.28
CA GLY A 96 9.81 13.49 -2.27
C GLY A 96 9.81 14.72 -3.17
N ASN A 97 9.65 14.53 -4.48
CA ASN A 97 9.53 15.60 -5.48
C ASN A 97 8.07 16.01 -5.79
N GLY A 98 7.10 15.41 -5.09
CA GLY A 98 5.68 15.73 -5.25
C GLY A 98 5.31 17.08 -4.66
N THR A 99 4.12 17.57 -4.97
CA THR A 99 3.57 18.83 -4.44
C THR A 99 2.20 18.62 -3.80
N GLY A 100 1.75 19.60 -3.02
CA GLY A 100 0.46 19.56 -2.32
C GLY A 100 0.55 19.04 -0.90
N LYS A 101 -0.61 18.83 -0.25
CA LYS A 101 -0.72 18.35 1.13
C LYS A 101 -1.51 17.04 1.13
N PRO A 102 -1.00 15.96 1.76
CA PRO A 102 -1.70 14.71 1.85
C PRO A 102 -2.79 14.76 2.91
N THR A 103 -3.90 14.07 2.67
CA THR A 103 -4.93 13.74 3.65
C THR A 103 -5.33 12.29 3.48
N ILE A 104 -5.94 11.68 4.50
CA ILE A 104 -6.44 10.30 4.38
C ILE A 104 -7.43 10.19 3.22
N VAL A 105 -8.33 11.16 3.09
CA VAL A 105 -9.35 11.16 2.03
C VAL A 105 -8.73 11.31 0.65
N ASN A 106 -7.81 12.28 0.46
CA ASN A 106 -7.21 12.46 -0.86
C ASN A 106 -6.23 11.33 -1.23
N SER A 107 -5.60 10.67 -0.27
CA SER A 107 -4.76 9.49 -0.56
C SER A 107 -5.56 8.34 -1.18
N LEU A 108 -6.83 8.17 -0.78
CA LEU A 108 -7.71 7.18 -1.41
C LEU A 108 -8.12 7.60 -2.83
N THR A 109 -8.52 8.84 -3.03
CA THR A 109 -8.88 9.33 -4.38
C THR A 109 -7.68 9.34 -5.33
N ASP A 110 -6.51 9.73 -4.83
CA ASP A 110 -5.28 9.77 -5.61
C ASP A 110 -4.82 8.35 -5.99
N SER A 111 -5.06 7.34 -5.14
CA SER A 111 -4.69 5.96 -5.44
C SER A 111 -5.34 5.42 -6.72
N GLU A 112 -6.55 5.87 -7.05
CA GLU A 112 -7.22 5.54 -8.32
C GLU A 112 -6.52 6.19 -9.52
N ILE A 113 -6.10 7.44 -9.37
CA ILE A 113 -5.34 8.15 -10.43
C ILE A 113 -3.99 7.47 -10.62
N ILE A 114 -3.30 7.13 -9.53
CA ILE A 114 -2.03 6.41 -9.53
C ILE A 114 -2.17 5.05 -10.22
N TYR A 115 -3.20 4.27 -9.86
CA TYR A 115 -3.44 2.96 -10.47
C TYR A 115 -3.66 3.05 -11.98
N ASN A 116 -4.48 4.01 -12.42
CA ASN A 116 -4.71 4.22 -13.84
C ASN A 116 -3.43 4.69 -14.58
N TYR A 117 -2.62 5.54 -13.96
CA TYR A 117 -1.32 5.95 -14.49
C TYR A 117 -0.35 4.77 -14.58
N PHE A 118 -0.27 3.97 -13.53
CA PHE A 118 0.53 2.74 -13.49
C PHE A 118 0.18 1.81 -14.66
N LYS A 119 -1.11 1.55 -14.92
CA LYS A 119 -1.54 0.75 -16.08
C LYS A 119 -1.07 1.33 -17.43
N GLN A 120 -1.08 2.66 -17.57
CA GLN A 120 -0.55 3.30 -18.77
C GLN A 120 0.95 3.05 -18.94
N ILE A 121 1.72 3.12 -17.85
CA ILE A 121 3.15 2.80 -17.86
C ILE A 121 3.39 1.33 -18.22
N LEU A 122 2.65 0.39 -17.62
CA LEU A 122 2.74 -1.03 -17.96
C LEU A 122 2.48 -1.25 -19.45
N SER A 123 1.44 -0.64 -19.99
CA SER A 123 1.12 -0.72 -21.43
C SER A 123 2.24 -0.15 -22.30
N ALA A 124 2.78 1.01 -21.97
CA ALA A 124 3.88 1.64 -22.71
C ALA A 124 5.16 0.79 -22.72
N LYS A 125 5.41 0.04 -21.65
CA LYS A 125 6.57 -0.86 -21.51
C LYS A 125 6.29 -2.29 -21.99
N ASN A 126 5.08 -2.57 -22.49
CA ASN A 126 4.61 -3.93 -22.80
C ASN A 126 4.79 -4.91 -21.64
N ALA A 127 4.60 -4.43 -20.42
CA ALA A 127 4.63 -5.24 -19.20
C ALA A 127 3.28 -5.96 -19.05
N THR A 128 3.25 -7.24 -19.32
CA THR A 128 2.03 -8.06 -19.44
C THR A 128 1.80 -9.01 -18.27
N GLY A 129 2.69 -8.99 -17.28
CA GLY A 129 2.54 -9.84 -16.08
C GLY A 129 1.36 -9.42 -15.21
N PRO A 130 0.94 -10.32 -14.31
CA PRO A 130 -0.14 -10.04 -13.35
C PRO A 130 0.13 -8.79 -12.49
N ILE A 131 -0.93 -8.17 -11.99
CA ILE A 131 -0.84 -7.00 -11.11
C ILE A 131 -1.17 -7.43 -9.67
N ILE A 132 -0.30 -7.05 -8.74
CA ILE A 132 -0.53 -7.14 -7.28
C ILE A 132 -0.50 -5.72 -6.71
N ILE A 133 -1.40 -5.44 -5.79
CA ILE A 133 -1.39 -4.19 -5.04
C ILE A 133 -0.74 -4.44 -3.68
N MET A 134 0.21 -3.60 -3.29
CA MET A 134 0.87 -3.70 -2.00
C MET A 134 0.73 -2.40 -1.21
N GLY A 135 0.49 -2.51 0.10
CA GLY A 135 0.39 -1.36 0.97
C GLY A 135 1.10 -1.58 2.31
N LYS A 136 1.83 -0.56 2.78
CA LYS A 136 2.53 -0.59 4.06
C LYS A 136 1.93 0.45 5.00
N ALA A 137 1.60 0.06 6.23
CA ALA A 137 1.01 0.92 7.25
C ALA A 137 -0.14 1.77 6.67
N ILE A 138 -0.03 3.11 6.65
CA ILE A 138 -1.04 4.00 6.08
C ILE A 138 -1.33 3.69 4.60
N GLY A 139 -0.34 3.22 3.86
CA GLY A 139 -0.48 2.82 2.45
C GLY A 139 -1.42 1.63 2.25
N SER A 140 -1.69 0.85 3.29
CA SER A 140 -2.64 -0.25 3.23
C SER A 140 -4.07 0.22 2.94
N LEU A 141 -4.46 1.43 3.37
CA LEU A 141 -5.77 1.99 3.03
C LEU A 141 -5.91 2.23 1.52
N SER A 142 -4.90 2.84 0.90
CA SER A 142 -4.86 3.06 -0.55
C SER A 142 -4.83 1.72 -1.31
N ALA A 143 -4.04 0.75 -0.83
CA ALA A 143 -3.97 -0.58 -1.43
C ALA A 143 -5.33 -1.31 -1.37
N LEU A 144 -6.00 -1.31 -0.22
CA LEU A 144 -7.33 -1.89 -0.04
C LEU A 144 -8.36 -1.21 -0.94
N PHE A 145 -8.30 0.13 -1.06
CA PHE A 145 -9.24 0.90 -1.88
C PHE A 145 -9.12 0.55 -3.37
N VAL A 146 -7.88 0.50 -3.89
CA VAL A 146 -7.62 0.08 -5.28
C VAL A 146 -8.02 -1.38 -5.48
N ALA A 147 -7.63 -2.29 -4.59
CA ALA A 147 -7.94 -3.71 -4.70
C ALA A 147 -9.47 -3.97 -4.71
N ALA A 148 -10.23 -3.25 -3.88
CA ALA A 148 -11.69 -3.36 -3.84
C ALA A 148 -12.37 -2.88 -5.13
N ASN A 149 -11.80 -1.89 -5.80
CA ASN A 149 -12.37 -1.30 -7.02
C ASN A 149 -11.92 -2.00 -8.31
N HIS A 150 -10.83 -2.76 -8.29
CA HIS A 150 -10.20 -3.37 -9.48
C HIS A 150 -10.01 -4.88 -9.37
N ILE A 151 -10.98 -5.59 -8.80
CA ILE A 151 -10.94 -7.04 -8.55
C ILE A 151 -10.66 -7.84 -9.83
N GLU A 152 -11.25 -7.46 -10.95
CA GLU A 152 -11.09 -8.18 -12.22
C GLU A 152 -9.74 -7.93 -12.92
N GLU A 153 -9.01 -6.91 -12.48
CA GLU A 153 -7.76 -6.47 -13.11
C GLU A 153 -6.52 -6.80 -12.28
N THR A 154 -6.72 -7.25 -11.03
CA THR A 154 -5.64 -7.51 -10.06
C THR A 154 -5.66 -8.96 -9.60
N SER A 155 -4.49 -9.50 -9.31
CA SER A 155 -4.31 -10.92 -8.95
C SER A 155 -4.20 -11.15 -7.45
N GLY A 156 -4.00 -10.09 -6.66
CA GLY A 156 -3.90 -10.20 -5.22
C GLY A 156 -3.52 -8.89 -4.54
N ILE A 157 -3.59 -8.91 -3.22
CA ILE A 157 -3.15 -7.81 -2.36
C ILE A 157 -2.17 -8.30 -1.30
N ILE A 158 -1.15 -7.50 -1.02
CA ILE A 158 -0.21 -7.70 0.09
C ILE A 158 -0.29 -6.48 1.00
N THR A 159 -0.43 -6.69 2.31
CA THR A 159 -0.35 -5.60 3.28
C THR A 159 0.73 -5.87 4.32
N GLU A 160 1.48 -4.84 4.69
CA GLU A 160 2.52 -4.89 5.72
C GLU A 160 2.18 -3.90 6.84
N SER A 161 2.25 -4.35 8.10
CA SER A 161 1.93 -3.52 9.28
C SER A 161 0.62 -2.76 9.13
N SER A 162 -0.41 -3.45 8.65
CA SER A 162 -1.72 -2.87 8.30
C SER A 162 -2.66 -2.77 9.50
N PHE A 163 -3.72 -1.98 9.35
CA PHE A 163 -4.76 -1.80 10.36
C PHE A 163 -6.16 -1.91 9.74
N SER A 164 -7.15 -2.07 10.60
CA SER A 164 -8.52 -2.46 10.23
C SER A 164 -9.32 -1.39 9.46
N GLY A 165 -8.88 -0.13 9.50
CA GLY A 165 -9.56 0.94 8.78
C GLY A 165 -9.24 2.34 9.33
N PRO A 166 -9.80 3.40 8.73
CA PRO A 166 -9.45 4.78 9.05
C PRO A 166 -9.84 5.22 10.46
N ILE A 167 -10.67 4.46 11.17
CA ILE A 167 -10.96 4.70 12.61
C ILE A 167 -9.67 4.64 13.43
N TYR A 168 -8.75 3.74 13.12
CA TYR A 168 -7.46 3.64 13.79
C TYR A 168 -6.67 4.95 13.71
N CYS A 169 -6.62 5.57 12.52
CA CYS A 169 -5.97 6.87 12.33
C CYS A 169 -6.58 7.98 13.21
N ALA A 170 -7.92 8.00 13.32
CA ALA A 170 -8.61 8.97 14.17
C ALA A 170 -8.30 8.75 15.66
N GLU A 171 -8.24 7.51 16.10
CA GLU A 171 -7.97 7.18 17.50
C GLU A 171 -6.53 7.52 17.92
N ILE A 172 -5.53 7.13 17.11
CA ILE A 172 -4.12 7.43 17.44
C ILE A 172 -3.78 8.91 17.34
N SER A 173 -4.47 9.68 16.51
CA SER A 173 -4.33 11.14 16.43
C SER A 173 -5.02 11.88 17.57
N GLY A 174 -5.80 11.17 18.41
CA GLY A 174 -6.54 11.77 19.52
C GLY A 174 -7.79 12.54 19.10
N LEU A 175 -8.27 12.35 17.87
CA LEU A 175 -9.51 13.00 17.39
C LEU A 175 -10.70 12.57 18.24
N LYS A 176 -11.40 13.55 18.79
CA LYS A 176 -12.62 13.30 19.59
C LYS A 176 -13.80 13.01 18.67
N LEU A 177 -14.23 11.78 18.66
CA LEU A 177 -15.35 11.29 17.88
C LEU A 177 -16.60 11.06 18.75
N SER A 178 -17.78 11.40 18.23
CA SER A 178 -19.04 10.89 18.74
C SER A 178 -19.21 9.40 18.42
N GLU A 179 -20.06 8.69 19.14
CA GLU A 179 -20.32 7.26 18.86
C GLU A 179 -20.84 7.00 17.43
N THR A 180 -21.61 7.96 16.88
CA THR A 180 -22.05 7.87 15.48
C THR A 180 -20.86 7.94 14.51
N GLN A 181 -19.93 8.87 14.72
CA GLN A 181 -18.74 9.01 13.88
C GLN A 181 -17.80 7.79 13.99
N LYS A 182 -17.61 7.26 15.19
CA LYS A 182 -16.87 6.00 15.38
C LYS A 182 -17.49 4.86 14.58
N THR A 183 -18.81 4.71 14.69
CA THR A 183 -19.56 3.70 13.96
C THR A 183 -19.42 3.88 12.44
N GLN A 184 -19.49 5.09 11.92
CA GLN A 184 -19.30 5.39 10.51
C GLN A 184 -17.89 4.99 10.02
N LEU A 185 -16.84 5.41 10.73
CA LEU A 185 -15.46 5.06 10.38
C LEU A 185 -15.18 3.56 10.46
N ALA A 186 -15.71 2.89 11.49
CA ALA A 186 -15.60 1.43 11.63
C ALA A 186 -16.32 0.71 10.49
N ASN A 187 -17.55 1.11 10.18
CA ASN A 187 -18.32 0.54 9.08
C ASN A 187 -17.66 0.74 7.72
N PHE A 188 -17.05 1.93 7.50
CA PHE A 188 -16.27 2.18 6.30
C PHE A 188 -15.12 1.19 6.17
N GLY A 189 -14.30 1.01 7.21
CA GLY A 189 -13.19 0.05 7.21
C GLY A 189 -13.67 -1.38 6.95
N GLN A 190 -14.73 -1.84 7.61
CA GLN A 190 -15.31 -3.16 7.41
C GLN A 190 -15.86 -3.34 5.99
N THR A 191 -16.55 -2.33 5.45
CA THR A 191 -17.08 -2.37 4.09
C THR A 191 -15.95 -2.44 3.07
N LEU A 192 -14.91 -1.64 3.25
CA LEU A 192 -13.73 -1.64 2.40
C LEU A 192 -13.05 -3.02 2.42
N ALA A 193 -12.75 -3.54 3.61
CA ALA A 193 -12.11 -4.86 3.77
C ALA A 193 -12.97 -5.98 3.16
N SER A 194 -14.28 -6.02 3.43
CA SER A 194 -15.17 -7.05 2.90
C SER A 194 -15.36 -7.00 1.39
N SER A 195 -15.11 -5.83 0.78
CA SER A 195 -15.13 -5.67 -0.67
C SER A 195 -13.88 -6.24 -1.35
N VAL A 196 -12.79 -6.47 -0.62
CA VAL A 196 -11.58 -7.10 -1.14
C VAL A 196 -11.74 -8.61 -1.13
N THR A 197 -12.06 -9.19 -2.29
CA THR A 197 -12.27 -10.64 -2.47
C THR A 197 -11.07 -11.32 -3.15
N LEU A 198 -10.06 -10.58 -3.52
CA LEU A 198 -8.79 -11.06 -4.09
C LEU A 198 -8.01 -11.91 -3.07
N PRO A 199 -7.14 -12.84 -3.52
CA PRO A 199 -6.12 -13.43 -2.65
C PRO A 199 -5.39 -12.35 -1.85
N ALA A 200 -5.16 -12.60 -0.56
CA ALA A 200 -4.58 -11.60 0.34
C ALA A 200 -3.49 -12.19 1.24
N LEU A 201 -2.36 -11.49 1.34
CA LEU A 201 -1.29 -11.78 2.30
C LEU A 201 -1.12 -10.59 3.24
N LEU A 202 -1.19 -10.84 4.54
CA LEU A 202 -0.89 -9.85 5.56
C LEU A 202 0.44 -10.22 6.23
N ILE A 203 1.38 -9.29 6.32
CA ILE A 203 2.67 -9.45 6.99
C ILE A 203 2.73 -8.46 8.15
N HIS A 204 3.06 -8.94 9.36
CA HIS A 204 3.07 -8.08 10.55
C HIS A 204 4.21 -8.43 11.50
N GLY A 205 4.73 -7.43 12.21
CA GLY A 205 5.74 -7.64 13.24
C GLY A 205 5.11 -8.08 14.55
N GLU A 206 5.67 -9.11 15.21
CA GLU A 206 5.19 -9.59 16.51
C GLU A 206 5.20 -8.51 17.58
N ARG A 207 6.18 -7.59 17.51
CA ARG A 207 6.38 -6.50 18.47
C ARG A 207 6.10 -5.13 17.89
N ASP A 208 5.20 -5.05 16.94
CA ASP A 208 4.74 -3.76 16.42
C ASP A 208 3.89 -3.04 17.49
N PHE A 209 4.50 -2.06 18.16
CA PHE A 209 3.83 -1.23 19.19
C PHE A 209 3.20 0.02 18.59
N MET A 210 3.50 0.35 17.33
CA MET A 210 2.84 1.47 16.63
C MET A 210 1.49 1.05 16.08
N ILE A 211 1.43 -0.12 15.43
CA ILE A 211 0.20 -0.75 14.96
C ILE A 211 0.18 -2.17 15.53
N PRO A 212 -0.56 -2.40 16.63
CA PRO A 212 -0.63 -3.72 17.25
C PRO A 212 -1.12 -4.79 16.26
N ILE A 213 -0.57 -6.01 16.36
CA ILE A 213 -0.96 -7.13 15.48
C ILE A 213 -2.46 -7.39 15.47
N SER A 214 -3.16 -7.08 16.56
CA SER A 214 -4.62 -7.18 16.64
C SER A 214 -5.35 -6.35 15.57
N GLU A 215 -4.73 -5.28 15.05
CA GLU A 215 -5.27 -4.51 13.94
C GLU A 215 -5.22 -5.29 12.62
N ALA A 216 -4.10 -5.96 12.35
CA ALA A 216 -3.99 -6.85 11.18
C ALA A 216 -4.91 -8.07 11.30
N GLU A 217 -5.04 -8.66 12.49
CA GLU A 217 -5.98 -9.76 12.77
C GLU A 217 -7.43 -9.31 12.55
N ASN A 218 -7.78 -8.09 12.96
CA ASN A 218 -9.10 -7.51 12.74
C ASN A 218 -9.35 -7.27 11.23
N LEU A 219 -8.37 -6.70 10.52
CA LEU A 219 -8.44 -6.58 9.05
C LEU A 219 -8.63 -7.95 8.40
N TYR A 220 -7.80 -8.93 8.76
CA TYR A 220 -7.89 -10.31 8.26
C TYR A 220 -9.30 -10.89 8.47
N GLY A 221 -9.89 -10.68 9.65
CA GLY A 221 -11.24 -11.15 9.95
C GLY A 221 -12.33 -10.57 9.05
N HIS A 222 -12.14 -9.32 8.58
CA HIS A 222 -13.13 -8.61 7.75
C HIS A 222 -12.89 -8.74 6.25
N LEU A 223 -11.69 -9.15 5.79
CA LEU A 223 -11.42 -9.35 4.35
C LEU A 223 -12.40 -10.34 3.73
N GLY A 224 -13.00 -9.94 2.60
CA GLY A 224 -13.92 -10.77 1.81
C GLY A 224 -13.25 -11.95 1.08
N SER A 225 -11.92 -11.96 1.05
CA SER A 225 -11.12 -13.01 0.42
C SER A 225 -11.36 -14.39 1.04
N GLN A 226 -11.48 -15.41 0.19
CA GLN A 226 -11.52 -16.82 0.61
C GLN A 226 -10.11 -17.46 0.63
N SER A 227 -9.12 -16.82 -0.02
CA SER A 227 -7.70 -17.20 -0.05
C SER A 227 -6.91 -16.10 0.64
N LYS A 228 -6.70 -16.21 1.94
CA LYS A 228 -6.00 -15.19 2.71
C LYS A 228 -5.14 -15.81 3.79
N ASP A 229 -3.95 -15.24 3.96
CA ASP A 229 -2.99 -15.64 4.99
C ASP A 229 -2.51 -14.43 5.79
N ILE A 230 -2.17 -14.65 7.04
CA ILE A 230 -1.48 -13.69 7.89
C ILE A 230 -0.22 -14.34 8.43
N ILE A 231 0.91 -13.71 8.21
CA ILE A 231 2.20 -14.13 8.76
C ILE A 231 2.73 -13.10 9.74
N THR A 232 3.37 -13.60 10.78
CA THR A 232 3.98 -12.77 11.82
C THR A 232 5.49 -12.95 11.77
N ILE A 233 6.23 -11.84 11.71
CA ILE A 233 7.69 -11.85 11.80
C ILE A 233 8.09 -11.79 13.27
N PRO A 234 8.72 -12.87 13.82
CA PRO A 234 9.11 -12.91 15.21
C PRO A 234 10.04 -11.76 15.60
N ASP A 235 9.85 -11.22 16.77
CA ASP A 235 10.63 -10.10 17.34
C ASP A 235 10.63 -8.78 16.54
N ALA A 236 10.03 -8.74 15.34
CA ALA A 236 10.01 -7.54 14.52
C ALA A 236 9.06 -6.47 15.07
N ASP A 237 9.49 -5.23 14.99
CA ASP A 237 8.68 -4.03 15.22
C ASP A 237 8.16 -3.43 13.88
N HIS A 238 7.57 -2.23 13.96
CA HIS A 238 6.96 -1.55 12.81
C HIS A 238 7.92 -1.25 11.64
N GLY A 239 9.20 -1.06 11.93
CA GLY A 239 10.18 -0.55 10.96
C GLY A 239 11.22 -1.57 10.48
N ASN A 240 11.23 -2.80 11.02
CA ASN A 240 12.34 -3.73 10.79
C ASN A 240 11.93 -5.11 10.27
N LEU A 241 10.71 -5.25 9.72
CA LEU A 241 10.18 -6.54 9.25
C LEU A 241 11.11 -7.21 8.21
N VAL A 242 11.60 -6.44 7.25
CA VAL A 242 12.54 -6.94 6.22
C VAL A 242 13.85 -7.42 6.85
N ILE A 243 14.35 -6.67 7.85
CA ILE A 243 15.65 -6.95 8.49
C ILE A 243 15.55 -8.21 9.35
N LEU A 244 14.52 -8.32 10.18
CA LEU A 244 14.36 -9.46 11.10
C LEU A 244 13.67 -10.66 10.45
N GLY A 245 12.86 -10.43 9.42
CA GLY A 245 12.21 -11.48 8.64
C GLY A 245 13.16 -12.18 7.67
N GLU A 246 14.22 -11.48 7.23
CA GLU A 246 15.23 -12.03 6.32
C GLU A 246 14.61 -12.88 5.19
N GLU A 247 15.08 -14.11 5.00
CA GLU A 247 14.58 -15.03 3.97
C GLU A 247 13.09 -15.36 4.14
N TYR A 248 12.56 -15.39 5.37
CA TYR A 248 11.16 -15.73 5.62
C TYR A 248 10.19 -14.64 5.12
N TYR A 249 10.56 -13.36 5.25
CA TYR A 249 9.78 -12.24 4.72
C TYR A 249 9.66 -12.34 3.18
N TRP A 250 10.79 -12.53 2.49
CA TRP A 250 10.83 -12.61 1.05
C TRP A 250 10.18 -13.90 0.53
N TRP A 251 10.41 -15.03 1.22
CA TRP A 251 9.76 -16.29 0.89
C TRP A 251 8.23 -16.18 0.94
N ALA A 252 7.66 -15.51 1.92
CA ALA A 252 6.22 -15.35 2.02
C ALA A 252 5.62 -14.57 0.84
N ILE A 253 6.32 -13.51 0.40
CA ILE A 253 5.92 -12.74 -0.78
C ILE A 253 6.05 -13.59 -2.06
N GLU A 254 7.16 -14.31 -2.20
CA GLU A 254 7.44 -15.16 -3.37
C GLU A 254 6.40 -16.29 -3.48
N GLU A 255 6.09 -16.98 -2.39
CA GLU A 255 5.09 -18.04 -2.33
C GLU A 255 3.69 -17.51 -2.66
N PHE A 256 3.34 -16.34 -2.15
CA PHE A 256 2.08 -15.67 -2.49
C PHE A 256 1.98 -15.35 -3.99
N ILE A 257 3.05 -14.81 -4.58
CA ILE A 257 3.14 -14.51 -6.01
C ILE A 257 3.02 -15.80 -6.83
N TYR A 258 3.79 -16.82 -6.47
CA TYR A 258 3.80 -18.11 -7.17
C TYR A 258 2.39 -18.73 -7.17
N THR A 259 1.73 -18.76 -6.03
CA THR A 259 0.42 -19.41 -5.87
C THR A 259 -0.70 -18.67 -6.63
N ASN A 260 -0.65 -17.33 -6.67
CA ASN A 260 -1.79 -16.54 -7.15
C ASN A 260 -1.58 -15.92 -8.55
N CYS A 261 -0.36 -15.97 -9.11
CA CYS A 261 -0.06 -15.35 -10.39
C CYS A 261 0.21 -16.34 -11.53
N ASN A 262 -0.12 -17.63 -11.37
CA ASN A 262 0.10 -18.69 -12.38
C ASN A 262 1.55 -18.70 -12.93
N MET A 263 2.54 -18.41 -12.09
CA MET A 263 3.94 -18.48 -12.48
C MET A 263 4.32 -19.96 -12.57
N SER A 264 4.63 -20.45 -13.78
CA SER A 264 5.19 -21.79 -13.92
C SER A 264 6.54 -21.87 -13.20
N SER A 265 6.70 -22.86 -12.33
CA SER A 265 7.99 -23.20 -11.72
C SER A 265 9.05 -23.43 -12.81
N TYR A 266 10.16 -22.73 -12.67
CA TYR A 266 11.36 -22.98 -13.48
C TYR A 266 12.15 -24.17 -12.94
#